data_159a14a6613eed4d611c57d834c77d00
#
_entry.id   159a14a6613eed4d611c57d834c77d00
#
_cell.length_a   1.000
_cell.length_b   1.000
_cell.length_c   1.000
_cell.angle_alpha   90.00
_cell.angle_beta   90.00
_cell.angle_gamma   90.00
#
_symmetry.space_group_name_H-M   'P 1'
#
loop_
_entity.id
_entity.type
_entity.pdbx_description
1 polymer ?
#
loop_
_entity_poly.entity_id
_entity_poly.type
_entity_poly.pdbx_seq_one_letter_code
_entity_poly.pdbx_strand_id
1 'polypeptide(L)'
;MSRLGTALVGSLVEAWQELRIHRTRVLLSLIGVAVAVCAITTVVGLGAVAEQATMEQSERQSGRPASLSLYASMNDGTAPPEATMQEAWASVLARYDITYASRVMNSSKTVQFADGAAPVTVLGVDREYGTMHRMQLSEGTWFTERDALRLAPAVLVNSVFYDRLGRPDLADHPTATIIGAQNTTAVITGVYPSSTWDTSPAMYVLFDTLTALSVDSPADPMGYGSPAPQYEMWVPPELAEDLTLAVQRDVQSALGSGATAQINRQDYASFNGDPYLPLKLMVGGVAGLVLLLGALGLVNIALVTLKQRIREIGIRRSFGATAGRVFFAVMMESVVATVVAGIVGVIAAVLIVKNPLLEDLIGQGQITDFPPFPVEAAVLGLVCATVVGALAGLVPALVAVRVKVIDAIRF
;
A
#
# COMPACT_ATOMS: atom_id res chain seq x y z
N MET A 1 18.49 27.06 33.10
CA MET A 1 17.17 26.63 32.59
C MET A 1 16.27 27.84 32.59
N SER A 2 15.74 28.25 31.45
CA SER A 2 15.07 29.53 31.27
C SER A 2 13.76 29.62 32.06
N ARG A 3 13.40 30.83 32.50
CA ARG A 3 12.14 31.14 33.22
C ARG A 3 10.88 30.68 32.47
N LEU A 4 10.99 30.44 31.17
CA LEU A 4 9.95 29.84 30.31
C LEU A 4 9.75 28.35 30.59
N GLY A 5 10.80 27.57 30.81
CA GLY A 5 10.68 26.14 31.11
C GLY A 5 10.00 25.84 32.44
N THR A 6 10.31 26.62 33.50
CA THR A 6 9.66 26.47 34.78
C THR A 6 8.19 26.93 34.80
N ALA A 7 7.84 27.91 33.94
CA ALA A 7 6.45 28.34 33.79
C ALA A 7 5.62 27.27 33.02
N LEU A 8 6.18 26.62 32.02
CA LEU A 8 5.54 25.52 31.26
C LEU A 8 5.31 24.28 32.15
N VAL A 9 6.30 23.88 32.94
CA VAL A 9 6.16 22.73 33.85
C VAL A 9 5.13 23.02 34.95
N GLY A 10 5.11 24.25 35.48
CA GLY A 10 4.11 24.67 36.48
C GLY A 10 2.68 24.60 35.91
N SER A 11 2.45 25.12 34.69
CA SER A 11 1.13 25.08 34.04
C SER A 11 0.69 23.65 33.66
N LEU A 12 1.62 22.77 33.34
CA LEU A 12 1.35 21.34 33.08
C LEU A 12 0.89 20.61 34.35
N VAL A 13 1.54 20.85 35.46
CA VAL A 13 1.18 20.25 36.76
C VAL A 13 -0.16 20.80 37.29
N GLU A 14 -0.42 22.09 37.13
CA GLU A 14 -1.73 22.68 37.46
C GLU A 14 -2.85 22.09 36.60
N ALA A 15 -2.65 22.00 35.28
CA ALA A 15 -3.61 21.40 34.35
C ALA A 15 -3.93 19.93 34.69
N TRP A 16 -2.92 19.16 35.08
CA TRP A 16 -3.09 17.77 35.51
C TRP A 16 -3.88 17.64 36.83
N GLN A 17 -3.67 18.52 37.80
CA GLN A 17 -4.41 18.52 39.05
C GLN A 17 -5.88 18.91 38.85
N GLU A 18 -6.18 19.87 37.96
CA GLU A 18 -7.55 20.28 37.64
C GLU A 18 -8.34 19.20 36.91
N LEU A 19 -7.69 18.46 35.99
CA LEU A 19 -8.28 17.27 35.34
C LEU A 19 -8.78 16.24 36.35
N ARG A 20 -8.13 16.17 37.52
CA ARG A 20 -8.47 15.23 38.61
C ARG A 20 -9.68 15.66 39.45
N ILE A 21 -10.02 16.94 39.52
CA ILE A 21 -11.08 17.47 40.36
C ILE A 21 -12.47 17.38 39.70
N HIS A 22 -12.59 17.62 38.41
CA HIS A 22 -13.86 17.61 37.63
C HIS A 22 -13.97 16.45 36.63
N ARG A 23 -13.67 15.22 37.06
CA ARG A 23 -13.43 14.04 36.21
C ARG A 23 -14.54 13.77 35.22
N THR A 24 -15.80 13.76 35.57
CA THR A 24 -16.89 13.30 34.71
C THR A 24 -17.15 14.22 33.53
N ARG A 25 -17.15 15.53 33.71
CA ARG A 25 -17.45 16.50 32.65
C ARG A 25 -16.26 16.64 31.69
N VAL A 26 -15.05 16.70 32.26
CA VAL A 26 -13.81 16.75 31.46
C VAL A 26 -13.62 15.45 30.69
N LEU A 27 -13.88 14.29 31.29
CA LEU A 27 -13.84 13.01 30.59
C LEU A 27 -14.80 12.97 29.40
N LEU A 28 -16.02 13.49 29.54
CA LEU A 28 -17.00 13.48 28.45
C LEU A 28 -16.54 14.32 27.24
N SER A 29 -15.90 15.47 27.48
CA SER A 29 -15.33 16.30 26.43
C SER A 29 -14.09 15.67 25.78
N LEU A 30 -13.24 15.03 26.60
CA LEU A 30 -12.05 14.36 26.13
C LEU A 30 -12.36 13.11 25.29
N ILE A 31 -13.44 12.40 25.63
CA ILE A 31 -13.94 11.27 24.79
C ILE A 31 -14.25 11.75 23.37
N GLY A 32 -14.94 12.90 23.22
CA GLY A 32 -15.24 13.44 21.88
C GLY A 32 -13.98 13.70 21.06
N VAL A 33 -12.95 14.30 21.66
CA VAL A 33 -11.67 14.54 20.99
C VAL A 33 -10.92 13.23 20.73
N ALA A 34 -10.88 12.34 21.71
CA ALA A 34 -10.22 11.03 21.55
C ALA A 34 -10.85 10.23 20.42
N VAL A 35 -12.19 10.21 20.33
CA VAL A 35 -12.92 9.55 19.22
C VAL A 35 -12.63 10.22 17.89
N ALA A 36 -12.60 11.56 17.84
CA ALA A 36 -12.28 12.29 16.61
C ALA A 36 -10.84 12.00 16.13
N VAL A 37 -9.87 12.03 17.04
CA VAL A 37 -8.47 11.71 16.73
C VAL A 37 -8.32 10.23 16.37
N CYS A 38 -8.99 9.34 17.09
CA CYS A 38 -9.02 7.91 16.75
C CYS A 38 -9.56 7.70 15.33
N ALA A 39 -10.68 8.32 14.99
CA ALA A 39 -11.28 8.20 13.66
C ALA A 39 -10.34 8.70 12.56
N ILE A 40 -9.74 9.89 12.69
CA ILE A 40 -8.82 10.43 11.69
C ILE A 40 -7.58 9.56 11.54
N THR A 41 -6.97 9.15 12.67
CA THR A 41 -5.76 8.32 12.67
C THR A 41 -6.03 6.93 12.10
N THR A 42 -7.20 6.34 12.40
CA THR A 42 -7.63 5.05 11.83
C THR A 42 -7.82 5.17 10.32
N VAL A 43 -8.55 6.19 9.86
CA VAL A 43 -8.84 6.38 8.43
C VAL A 43 -7.57 6.63 7.63
N VAL A 44 -6.66 7.48 8.14
CA VAL A 44 -5.36 7.73 7.49
C VAL A 44 -4.50 6.47 7.54
N GLY A 45 -4.48 5.75 8.66
CA GLY A 45 -3.75 4.49 8.80
C GLY A 45 -4.26 3.39 7.85
N LEU A 46 -5.56 3.18 7.79
CA LEU A 46 -6.18 2.24 6.85
C LEU A 46 -5.98 2.65 5.39
N GLY A 47 -6.04 3.96 5.11
CA GLY A 47 -5.76 4.50 3.78
C GLY A 47 -4.34 4.17 3.31
N ALA A 48 -3.34 4.33 4.17
CA ALA A 48 -1.95 4.00 3.85
C ALA A 48 -1.76 2.47 3.65
N VAL A 49 -2.43 1.64 4.46
CA VAL A 49 -2.42 0.18 4.27
C VAL A 49 -3.06 -0.21 2.95
N ALA A 50 -4.21 0.36 2.61
CA ALA A 50 -4.90 0.10 1.35
C ALA A 50 -4.09 0.58 0.13
N GLU A 51 -3.43 1.73 0.23
CA GLU A 51 -2.52 2.24 -0.79
C GLU A 51 -1.39 1.25 -1.04
N GLN A 52 -0.71 0.80 0.01
CA GLN A 52 0.38 -0.18 -0.12
C GLN A 52 -0.11 -1.51 -0.69
N ALA A 53 -1.27 -2.00 -0.25
CA ALA A 53 -1.86 -3.23 -0.79
C ALA A 53 -2.11 -3.12 -2.29
N THR A 54 -2.66 -2.00 -2.74
CA THR A 54 -2.92 -1.76 -4.17
C THR A 54 -1.62 -1.61 -4.95
N MET A 55 -0.61 -0.96 -4.38
CA MET A 55 0.73 -0.88 -4.98
C MET A 55 1.34 -2.27 -5.16
N GLU A 56 1.32 -3.12 -4.12
CA GLU A 56 1.83 -4.49 -4.20
C GLU A 56 1.08 -5.35 -5.22
N GLN A 57 -0.24 -5.18 -5.29
CA GLN A 57 -1.05 -5.86 -6.30
C GLN A 57 -0.71 -5.37 -7.72
N SER A 58 -0.52 -4.07 -7.90
CA SER A 58 -0.11 -3.49 -9.17
C SER A 58 1.29 -3.95 -9.58
N GLU A 59 2.23 -4.01 -8.64
CA GLU A 59 3.58 -4.55 -8.89
C GLU A 59 3.55 -6.01 -9.33
N ARG A 60 2.65 -6.82 -8.77
CA ARG A 60 2.48 -8.23 -9.20
C ARG A 60 1.91 -8.35 -10.61
N GLN A 61 1.02 -7.46 -11.01
CA GLN A 61 0.37 -7.51 -12.32
C GLN A 61 1.17 -6.83 -13.42
N SER A 62 1.75 -5.67 -13.13
CA SER A 62 2.37 -4.78 -14.12
C SER A 62 3.87 -4.54 -13.90
N GLY A 63 4.46 -5.21 -12.92
CA GLY A 63 5.86 -5.02 -12.54
C GLY A 63 6.11 -3.82 -11.62
N ARG A 64 7.31 -3.76 -11.08
CA ARG A 64 7.78 -2.67 -10.21
C ARG A 64 7.86 -1.34 -10.97
N PRO A 65 7.94 -0.19 -10.26
CA PRO A 65 8.10 1.12 -10.90
C PRO A 65 9.23 1.14 -11.92
N ALA A 66 8.94 1.68 -13.11
CA ALA A 66 9.82 1.68 -14.28
C ALA A 66 10.03 0.30 -14.95
N SER A 67 9.03 -0.57 -14.87
CA SER A 67 8.94 -1.75 -15.74
C SER A 67 8.50 -1.32 -17.13
N LEU A 68 9.30 -1.69 -18.13
CA LEU A 68 9.09 -1.40 -19.55
C LEU A 68 8.73 -2.68 -20.26
N SER A 69 7.68 -2.64 -21.07
CA SER A 69 7.23 -3.76 -21.89
C SER A 69 7.46 -3.46 -23.37
N LEU A 70 8.27 -4.27 -24.02
CA LEU A 70 8.59 -4.18 -25.44
C LEU A 70 7.72 -5.16 -26.23
N TYR A 71 7.04 -4.63 -27.22
CA TYR A 71 6.28 -5.36 -28.22
C TYR A 71 6.90 -5.12 -29.60
N ALA A 72 7.10 -6.17 -30.35
CA ALA A 72 7.58 -6.07 -31.71
C ALA A 72 6.65 -6.84 -32.67
N SER A 73 6.33 -6.23 -33.79
CA SER A 73 5.54 -6.86 -34.87
C SER A 73 6.08 -6.48 -36.24
N MET A 74 5.93 -7.38 -37.20
CA MET A 74 6.17 -7.06 -38.58
C MET A 74 5.01 -6.22 -39.15
N ASN A 75 5.25 -5.51 -40.25
CA ASN A 75 4.23 -4.63 -40.84
C ASN A 75 3.01 -5.40 -41.39
N ASP A 76 3.10 -6.70 -41.56
CA ASP A 76 2.00 -7.60 -41.91
C ASP A 76 1.23 -8.11 -40.66
N GLY A 77 1.60 -7.66 -39.47
CA GLY A 77 0.99 -8.06 -38.20
C GLY A 77 1.53 -9.37 -37.63
N THR A 78 2.50 -10.01 -38.27
CA THR A 78 3.12 -11.25 -37.75
C THR A 78 4.21 -10.92 -36.71
N ALA A 79 4.59 -11.92 -35.91
CA ALA A 79 5.74 -11.80 -35.01
C ALA A 79 7.06 -11.74 -35.82
N PRO A 80 8.04 -10.95 -35.38
CA PRO A 80 9.38 -10.99 -35.96
C PRO A 80 10.00 -12.39 -35.85
N PRO A 81 10.96 -12.76 -36.72
CA PRO A 81 11.68 -14.02 -36.59
C PRO A 81 12.32 -14.11 -35.19
N GLU A 82 12.08 -15.24 -34.51
CA GLU A 82 12.47 -15.43 -33.11
C GLU A 82 13.99 -15.24 -32.91
N ALA A 83 14.82 -15.80 -33.79
CA ALA A 83 16.26 -15.66 -33.70
C ALA A 83 16.72 -14.18 -33.77
N THR A 84 16.16 -13.40 -34.68
CA THR A 84 16.48 -11.96 -34.83
C THR A 84 16.05 -11.16 -33.60
N MET A 85 14.87 -11.50 -33.07
CA MET A 85 14.37 -10.82 -31.88
C MET A 85 15.21 -11.17 -30.61
N GLN A 86 15.62 -12.44 -30.49
CA GLN A 86 16.49 -12.87 -29.39
C GLN A 86 17.87 -12.17 -29.44
N GLU A 87 18.47 -12.06 -30.63
CA GLU A 87 19.73 -11.35 -30.83
C GLU A 87 19.59 -9.85 -30.51
N ALA A 88 18.52 -9.21 -30.98
CA ALA A 88 18.23 -7.81 -30.68
C ALA A 88 18.06 -7.59 -29.18
N TRP A 89 17.29 -8.47 -28.53
CA TRP A 89 17.07 -8.43 -27.09
C TRP A 89 18.36 -8.59 -26.29
N ALA A 90 19.15 -9.62 -26.58
CA ALA A 90 20.43 -9.86 -25.92
C ALA A 90 21.40 -8.69 -26.10
N SER A 91 21.44 -8.10 -27.30
CA SER A 91 22.26 -6.93 -27.60
C SER A 91 21.86 -5.69 -26.77
N VAL A 92 20.54 -5.46 -26.60
CA VAL A 92 20.01 -4.37 -25.77
C VAL A 92 20.35 -4.57 -24.30
N LEU A 93 20.12 -5.76 -23.77
CA LEU A 93 20.43 -6.07 -22.37
C LEU A 93 21.92 -5.86 -22.07
N ALA A 94 22.79 -6.34 -22.97
CA ALA A 94 24.23 -6.17 -22.81
C ALA A 94 24.69 -4.71 -22.96
N ARG A 95 24.09 -3.95 -23.90
CA ARG A 95 24.46 -2.55 -24.15
C ARG A 95 24.14 -1.62 -23.00
N TYR A 96 22.97 -1.81 -22.37
CA TYR A 96 22.46 -0.95 -21.32
C TYR A 96 22.65 -1.54 -19.92
N ASP A 97 23.38 -2.66 -19.78
CA ASP A 97 23.64 -3.36 -18.52
C ASP A 97 22.36 -3.66 -17.73
N ILE A 98 21.32 -4.14 -18.46
CA ILE A 98 20.01 -4.45 -17.86
C ILE A 98 20.06 -5.86 -17.31
N THR A 99 20.04 -5.96 -15.97
CA THR A 99 20.10 -7.25 -15.26
C THR A 99 18.72 -7.88 -15.09
N TYR A 100 17.68 -7.06 -14.88
CA TYR A 100 16.33 -7.55 -14.64
C TYR A 100 15.51 -7.47 -15.92
N ALA A 101 15.37 -8.60 -16.58
CA ALA A 101 14.65 -8.73 -17.84
C ALA A 101 13.99 -10.10 -17.92
N SER A 102 12.84 -10.18 -18.58
CA SER A 102 12.09 -11.43 -18.76
C SER A 102 11.38 -11.45 -20.11
N ARG A 103 11.42 -12.59 -20.75
CA ARG A 103 10.49 -12.94 -21.82
C ARG A 103 9.21 -13.46 -21.18
N VAL A 104 8.07 -13.03 -21.67
CA VAL A 104 6.76 -13.42 -21.15
C VAL A 104 5.91 -13.96 -22.29
N MET A 105 5.35 -15.16 -22.11
CA MET A 105 4.48 -15.78 -23.09
C MET A 105 3.26 -16.40 -22.41
N ASN A 106 2.08 -15.98 -22.81
CA ASN A 106 0.82 -16.57 -22.37
C ASN A 106 0.45 -17.76 -23.24
N SER A 107 0.01 -18.86 -22.62
CA SER A 107 -0.47 -20.05 -23.29
C SER A 107 -1.53 -20.75 -22.44
N SER A 108 -2.21 -21.73 -23.04
CA SER A 108 -3.08 -22.64 -22.30
C SER A 108 -2.60 -24.07 -22.55
N LYS A 109 -2.50 -24.87 -21.51
CA LYS A 109 -2.16 -26.28 -21.60
C LYS A 109 -3.20 -27.11 -20.85
N THR A 110 -3.47 -28.29 -21.34
CA THR A 110 -4.35 -29.23 -20.66
C THR A 110 -3.56 -30.01 -19.60
N VAL A 111 -4.04 -30.03 -18.39
CA VAL A 111 -3.40 -30.76 -17.26
C VAL A 111 -4.36 -31.84 -16.76
N GLN A 112 -3.81 -33.01 -16.45
CA GLN A 112 -4.55 -34.11 -15.86
C GLN A 112 -4.65 -33.92 -14.34
N PHE A 113 -5.87 -33.80 -13.84
CA PHE A 113 -6.20 -33.84 -12.43
C PHE A 113 -6.90 -35.15 -12.05
N ALA A 114 -7.12 -35.38 -10.77
CA ALA A 114 -7.83 -36.60 -10.30
C ALA A 114 -9.28 -36.64 -10.78
N ASP A 115 -9.92 -35.49 -10.95
CA ASP A 115 -11.30 -35.32 -11.41
C ASP A 115 -11.44 -35.18 -12.92
N GLY A 116 -10.35 -35.26 -13.69
CA GLY A 116 -10.32 -35.19 -15.15
C GLY A 116 -9.28 -34.24 -15.69
N ALA A 117 -9.24 -34.12 -17.00
CA ALA A 117 -8.37 -33.18 -17.69
C ALA A 117 -9.02 -31.80 -17.78
N ALA A 118 -8.26 -30.75 -17.53
CA ALA A 118 -8.76 -29.36 -17.59
C ALA A 118 -7.72 -28.41 -18.20
N PRO A 119 -8.20 -27.34 -18.88
CA PRO A 119 -7.31 -26.29 -19.36
C PRO A 119 -6.76 -25.48 -18.16
N VAL A 120 -5.49 -25.17 -18.24
CA VAL A 120 -4.73 -24.40 -17.26
C VAL A 120 -4.07 -23.24 -17.98
N THR A 121 -4.22 -22.04 -17.44
CA THR A 121 -3.48 -20.87 -17.95
C THR A 121 -2.01 -21.02 -17.58
N VAL A 122 -1.14 -20.89 -18.56
CA VAL A 122 0.31 -21.04 -18.40
C VAL A 122 1.00 -19.75 -18.79
N LEU A 123 1.79 -19.21 -17.87
CA LEU A 123 2.67 -18.08 -18.15
C LEU A 123 4.12 -18.58 -18.18
N GLY A 124 4.73 -18.52 -19.38
CA GLY A 124 6.16 -18.77 -19.57
C GLY A 124 6.95 -17.52 -19.25
N VAL A 125 7.89 -17.58 -18.31
CA VAL A 125 8.66 -16.43 -17.83
C VAL A 125 10.13 -16.80 -17.65
N ASP A 126 11.01 -15.80 -17.64
CA ASP A 126 12.38 -16.00 -17.19
C ASP A 126 12.47 -15.85 -15.66
N ARG A 127 13.57 -16.27 -15.10
CA ARG A 127 13.80 -16.32 -13.66
C ARG A 127 13.63 -14.95 -12.97
N GLU A 128 14.09 -13.90 -13.59
CA GLU A 128 14.10 -12.53 -13.09
C GLU A 128 12.69 -11.95 -12.91
N TYR A 129 11.70 -12.51 -13.62
CA TYR A 129 10.28 -12.12 -13.53
C TYR A 129 9.77 -12.10 -12.07
N GLY A 130 10.15 -13.09 -11.26
CA GLY A 130 9.75 -13.15 -9.87
C GLY A 130 10.19 -11.93 -9.04
N THR A 131 11.40 -11.41 -9.32
CA THR A 131 11.90 -10.20 -8.68
C THR A 131 11.25 -8.93 -9.25
N MET A 132 11.05 -8.88 -10.57
CA MET A 132 10.44 -7.76 -11.27
C MET A 132 8.99 -7.56 -10.87
N HIS A 133 8.25 -8.64 -10.67
CA HIS A 133 6.83 -8.64 -10.28
C HIS A 133 6.60 -8.90 -8.80
N ARG A 134 7.65 -8.83 -7.96
CA ARG A 134 7.54 -9.06 -6.51
C ARG A 134 6.70 -10.30 -6.19
N MET A 135 6.93 -11.38 -6.93
CA MET A 135 6.17 -12.61 -6.76
C MET A 135 6.47 -13.23 -5.40
N GLN A 136 5.41 -13.50 -4.65
CA GLN A 136 5.48 -14.15 -3.35
C GLN A 136 4.86 -15.53 -3.46
N LEU A 137 5.48 -16.50 -2.81
CA LEU A 137 5.00 -17.87 -2.75
C LEU A 137 4.44 -18.15 -1.36
N SER A 138 3.32 -18.86 -1.30
CA SER A 138 2.79 -19.40 -0.04
C SER A 138 3.65 -20.53 0.48
N GLU A 139 4.17 -21.35 -0.45
CA GLU A 139 5.02 -22.52 -0.16
C GLU A 139 6.03 -22.71 -1.28
N GLY A 140 7.21 -23.26 -0.96
CA GLY A 140 8.25 -23.59 -1.94
C GLY A 140 9.16 -22.42 -2.27
N THR A 141 9.80 -22.46 -3.45
CA THR A 141 10.79 -21.47 -3.91
C THR A 141 10.54 -21.08 -5.36
N TRP A 142 10.86 -19.82 -5.71
CA TRP A 142 10.85 -19.33 -7.09
C TRP A 142 11.92 -20.05 -7.91
N PHE A 143 11.82 -19.98 -9.24
CA PHE A 143 12.76 -20.59 -10.17
C PHE A 143 14.21 -20.22 -9.90
N THR A 144 15.08 -21.22 -9.96
CA THR A 144 16.53 -21.13 -9.82
C THR A 144 17.22 -21.52 -11.14
N GLU A 145 18.51 -21.26 -11.26
CA GLU A 145 19.31 -21.69 -12.42
C GLU A 145 19.28 -23.23 -12.64
N ARG A 146 19.13 -23.98 -11.56
CA ARG A 146 19.07 -25.44 -11.63
C ARG A 146 17.78 -25.95 -12.28
N ASP A 147 16.70 -25.18 -12.19
CA ASP A 147 15.41 -25.57 -12.72
C ASP A 147 15.39 -25.57 -14.25
N ALA A 148 16.21 -24.74 -14.89
CA ALA A 148 16.41 -24.76 -16.35
C ALA A 148 17.13 -26.03 -16.85
N LEU A 149 17.84 -26.71 -15.97
CA LEU A 149 18.61 -27.93 -16.33
C LEU A 149 17.87 -29.22 -15.96
N ARG A 150 16.65 -29.14 -15.45
CA ARG A 150 15.86 -30.32 -15.06
C ARG A 150 15.30 -31.04 -16.27
N LEU A 151 15.34 -32.38 -16.24
CA LEU A 151 14.69 -33.22 -17.24
C LEU A 151 13.15 -33.15 -17.13
N ALA A 152 12.64 -33.10 -15.90
CA ALA A 152 11.23 -32.85 -15.62
C ALA A 152 11.05 -31.36 -15.32
N PRO A 153 10.21 -30.64 -16.10
CA PRO A 153 9.99 -29.21 -15.91
C PRO A 153 9.55 -28.85 -14.48
N ALA A 154 10.16 -27.80 -13.93
CA ALA A 154 9.67 -27.19 -12.71
C ALA A 154 8.49 -26.27 -13.02
N VAL A 155 7.44 -26.33 -12.23
CA VAL A 155 6.27 -25.45 -12.35
C VAL A 155 5.91 -24.86 -10.99
N LEU A 156 5.44 -23.62 -11.01
CA LEU A 156 4.83 -22.94 -9.87
C LEU A 156 3.34 -22.85 -10.14
N VAL A 157 2.52 -23.25 -9.17
CA VAL A 157 1.08 -23.34 -9.36
C VAL A 157 0.34 -22.38 -8.43
N ASN A 158 -0.84 -21.92 -8.84
CA ASN A 158 -1.69 -21.12 -7.96
C ASN A 158 -2.41 -22.00 -6.92
N SER A 159 -2.96 -21.38 -5.90
CA SER A 159 -3.68 -22.08 -4.82
C SER A 159 -4.84 -22.92 -5.36
N VAL A 160 -5.55 -22.46 -6.40
CA VAL A 160 -6.68 -23.17 -7.03
C VAL A 160 -6.21 -24.49 -7.68
N PHE A 161 -5.09 -24.44 -8.39
CA PHE A 161 -4.47 -25.64 -8.97
C PHE A 161 -4.06 -26.63 -7.86
N TYR A 162 -3.40 -26.11 -6.82
CA TYR A 162 -2.88 -26.91 -5.72
C TYR A 162 -3.99 -27.58 -4.90
N ASP A 163 -5.09 -26.85 -4.65
CA ASP A 163 -6.29 -27.39 -4.00
C ASP A 163 -6.90 -28.55 -4.80
N ARG A 164 -6.94 -28.41 -6.12
CA ARG A 164 -7.49 -29.42 -7.01
C ARG A 164 -6.62 -30.69 -7.06
N LEU A 165 -5.33 -30.60 -6.71
CA LEU A 165 -4.44 -31.73 -6.53
C LEU A 165 -4.57 -32.39 -5.15
N GLY A 166 -5.35 -31.81 -4.21
CA GLY A 166 -5.50 -32.29 -2.84
C GLY A 166 -4.41 -31.82 -1.88
N ARG A 167 -3.67 -30.76 -2.22
CA ARG A 167 -2.59 -30.16 -1.41
C ARG A 167 -1.53 -31.17 -0.94
N PRO A 168 -0.85 -31.87 -1.87
CA PRO A 168 0.23 -32.77 -1.51
C PRO A 168 1.41 -31.99 -0.90
N ASP A 169 2.15 -32.60 0.03
CA ASP A 169 3.35 -31.95 0.58
C ASP A 169 4.40 -31.71 -0.53
N LEU A 170 4.91 -30.48 -0.64
CA LEU A 170 5.95 -30.15 -1.63
C LEU A 170 7.26 -30.91 -1.39
N ALA A 171 7.52 -31.36 -0.15
CA ALA A 171 8.69 -32.19 0.16
C ALA A 171 8.66 -33.55 -0.57
N ASP A 172 7.48 -34.05 -0.93
CA ASP A 172 7.31 -35.27 -1.70
C ASP A 172 7.48 -35.08 -3.21
N HIS A 173 7.84 -33.89 -3.66
CA HIS A 173 7.99 -33.52 -5.06
C HIS A 173 6.76 -33.86 -5.91
N PRO A 174 5.59 -33.34 -5.59
CA PRO A 174 4.36 -33.64 -6.31
C PRO A 174 4.49 -33.28 -7.79
N THR A 175 3.85 -34.10 -8.62
CA THR A 175 3.92 -33.96 -10.07
C THR A 175 2.54 -33.71 -10.68
N ALA A 176 2.53 -32.99 -11.81
CA ALA A 176 1.36 -32.81 -12.64
C ALA A 176 1.67 -33.27 -14.08
N THR A 177 0.72 -33.94 -14.71
CA THR A 177 0.88 -34.38 -16.10
C THR A 177 0.26 -33.35 -17.04
N ILE A 178 1.09 -32.74 -17.86
CA ILE A 178 0.68 -31.84 -18.94
C ILE A 178 0.39 -32.72 -20.16
N ILE A 179 -0.83 -32.64 -20.65
CA ILE A 179 -1.29 -33.44 -21.84
C ILE A 179 -0.91 -32.67 -23.09
N GLY A 180 -0.21 -33.35 -24.00
CA GLY A 180 0.20 -32.83 -25.30
C GLY A 180 0.38 -33.97 -26.30
N ALA A 181 1.05 -33.72 -27.42
CA ALA A 181 1.43 -34.78 -28.37
C ALA A 181 2.26 -35.86 -27.66
N GLN A 182 3.11 -35.43 -26.76
CA GLN A 182 3.75 -36.28 -25.74
C GLN A 182 3.38 -35.72 -24.35
N ASN A 183 2.89 -36.62 -23.49
CA ASN A 183 2.58 -36.23 -22.13
C ASN A 183 3.87 -35.91 -21.37
N THR A 184 3.91 -34.73 -20.73
CA THR A 184 5.06 -34.30 -19.95
C THR A 184 4.73 -34.27 -18.47
N THR A 185 5.55 -34.89 -17.64
CA THR A 185 5.43 -34.83 -16.20
C THR A 185 6.22 -33.64 -15.68
N ALA A 186 5.54 -32.67 -15.09
CA ALA A 186 6.13 -31.49 -14.45
C ALA A 186 6.17 -31.67 -12.94
N VAL A 187 7.20 -31.14 -12.29
CA VAL A 187 7.37 -31.14 -10.83
C VAL A 187 6.93 -29.80 -10.26
N ILE A 188 6.05 -29.82 -9.26
CA ILE A 188 5.61 -28.61 -8.58
C ILE A 188 6.66 -28.22 -7.56
N THR A 189 7.24 -27.03 -7.71
CA THR A 189 8.32 -26.49 -6.84
C THR A 189 7.87 -25.38 -5.93
N GLY A 190 6.68 -24.82 -6.16
CA GLY A 190 6.11 -23.81 -5.29
C GLY A 190 4.66 -23.49 -5.63
N VAL A 191 4.02 -22.84 -4.66
CA VAL A 191 2.62 -22.45 -4.71
C VAL A 191 2.53 -20.94 -4.46
N TYR A 192 1.84 -20.22 -5.35
CA TYR A 192 1.56 -18.81 -5.15
C TYR A 192 0.09 -18.55 -4.81
N PRO A 193 -0.21 -17.52 -4.01
CA PRO A 193 -1.56 -17.23 -3.59
C PRO A 193 -2.42 -16.79 -4.78
N SER A 194 -3.65 -17.32 -4.85
CA SER A 194 -4.67 -16.86 -5.80
C SER A 194 -5.44 -15.70 -5.20
N SER A 195 -5.88 -14.77 -6.05
CA SER A 195 -6.90 -13.79 -5.68
C SER A 195 -8.21 -14.49 -5.34
N THR A 196 -9.03 -13.88 -4.49
CA THR A 196 -10.38 -14.38 -4.16
C THR A 196 -11.27 -14.51 -5.41
N TRP A 197 -10.91 -13.79 -6.47
CA TRP A 197 -11.63 -13.80 -7.75
C TRP A 197 -11.07 -14.83 -8.74
N ASP A 198 -9.89 -15.40 -8.47
CA ASP A 198 -9.27 -16.41 -9.32
C ASP A 198 -9.93 -17.76 -9.06
N THR A 199 -10.77 -18.19 -9.99
CA THR A 199 -11.48 -19.47 -9.92
C THR A 199 -10.86 -20.54 -10.80
N SER A 200 -9.85 -20.20 -11.59
CA SER A 200 -9.23 -21.07 -12.58
C SER A 200 -7.82 -21.48 -12.17
N PRO A 201 -7.42 -22.73 -12.43
CA PRO A 201 -6.07 -23.17 -12.21
C PRO A 201 -5.10 -22.46 -13.18
N ALA A 202 -3.95 -22.04 -12.65
CA ALA A 202 -2.90 -21.38 -13.42
C ALA A 202 -1.52 -21.81 -12.94
N MET A 203 -0.52 -21.72 -13.81
CA MET A 203 0.86 -22.06 -13.49
C MET A 203 1.87 -21.17 -14.21
N TYR A 204 3.01 -20.95 -13.57
CA TYR A 204 4.22 -20.41 -14.18
C TYR A 204 5.15 -21.54 -14.58
N VAL A 205 5.82 -21.39 -15.72
CA VAL A 205 6.88 -22.27 -16.19
C VAL A 205 8.03 -21.40 -16.73
N LEU A 206 9.23 -21.95 -16.84
CA LEU A 206 10.31 -21.23 -17.53
C LEU A 206 9.97 -21.05 -19.01
N PHE A 207 10.31 -19.89 -19.58
CA PHE A 207 10.01 -19.52 -20.96
C PHE A 207 10.45 -20.58 -21.96
N ASP A 208 11.71 -21.03 -21.86
CA ASP A 208 12.26 -22.05 -22.78
C ASP A 208 11.53 -23.40 -22.65
N THR A 209 11.08 -23.73 -21.44
CA THR A 209 10.24 -24.91 -21.18
C THR A 209 8.89 -24.79 -21.89
N LEU A 210 8.22 -23.63 -21.79
CA LEU A 210 6.95 -23.43 -22.45
C LEU A 210 7.09 -23.48 -23.99
N THR A 211 8.14 -22.89 -24.51
CA THR A 211 8.46 -22.94 -25.95
C THR A 211 8.64 -24.39 -26.39
N ALA A 212 9.41 -25.19 -25.65
CA ALA A 212 9.60 -26.61 -25.97
C ALA A 212 8.28 -27.40 -25.90
N LEU A 213 7.42 -27.15 -24.92
CA LEU A 213 6.10 -27.76 -24.77
C LEU A 213 5.10 -27.30 -25.85
N SER A 214 5.40 -26.23 -26.58
CA SER A 214 4.50 -25.66 -27.58
C SER A 214 4.82 -26.12 -29.03
N VAL A 215 6.03 -26.62 -29.28
CA VAL A 215 6.47 -27.09 -30.62
C VAL A 215 5.55 -28.18 -31.15
N ASP A 216 5.07 -29.06 -30.26
CA ASP A 216 4.23 -30.20 -30.64
C ASP A 216 2.72 -29.94 -30.45
N SER A 217 2.32 -28.72 -30.09
CA SER A 217 0.89 -28.40 -29.93
C SER A 217 0.26 -28.16 -31.30
N PRO A 218 -0.91 -28.76 -31.63
CA PRO A 218 -1.66 -28.40 -32.80
C PRO A 218 -1.90 -26.90 -32.85
N ALA A 219 -1.73 -26.27 -34.01
CA ALA A 219 -2.07 -24.87 -34.21
C ALA A 219 -3.51 -24.63 -33.69
N ASP A 220 -3.68 -23.56 -32.90
CA ASP A 220 -4.97 -23.21 -32.35
C ASP A 220 -6.04 -23.19 -33.44
N PRO A 221 -7.12 -24.02 -33.36
CA PRO A 221 -8.15 -24.09 -34.40
C PRO A 221 -8.84 -22.74 -34.66
N MET A 222 -8.72 -21.78 -33.76
CA MET A 222 -9.30 -20.43 -33.88
C MET A 222 -8.39 -19.43 -34.63
N GLY A 223 -7.17 -19.84 -35.05
CA GLY A 223 -6.30 -19.00 -35.86
C GLY A 223 -5.66 -17.81 -35.12
N TYR A 224 -5.81 -17.73 -33.81
CA TYR A 224 -4.98 -16.87 -32.99
C TYR A 224 -3.62 -17.56 -32.92
N GLY A 225 -2.70 -17.19 -33.80
CA GLY A 225 -1.33 -17.72 -33.81
C GLY A 225 -0.73 -17.71 -32.40
N SER A 226 0.30 -18.52 -32.15
CA SER A 226 1.01 -18.47 -30.87
C SER A 226 1.28 -16.99 -30.50
N PRO A 227 0.80 -16.51 -29.40
CA PRO A 227 0.98 -15.11 -29.05
C PRO A 227 2.47 -14.78 -29.06
N ALA A 228 2.84 -13.70 -29.76
CA ALA A 228 4.22 -13.25 -29.79
C ALA A 228 4.72 -13.03 -28.38
N PRO A 229 5.94 -13.44 -28.05
CA PRO A 229 6.51 -13.17 -26.74
C PRO A 229 6.54 -11.67 -26.47
N GLN A 230 6.16 -11.28 -25.27
CA GLN A 230 6.37 -9.95 -24.72
C GLN A 230 7.74 -9.94 -24.02
N TYR A 231 8.44 -8.84 -24.13
CA TYR A 231 9.75 -8.66 -23.49
C TYR A 231 9.64 -7.58 -22.43
N GLU A 232 9.94 -7.91 -21.22
CA GLU A 232 9.85 -6.99 -20.09
C GLU A 232 11.23 -6.72 -19.49
N MET A 233 11.47 -5.48 -19.06
CA MET A 233 12.69 -5.08 -18.37
C MET A 233 12.35 -4.11 -17.24
N TRP A 234 13.07 -4.24 -16.14
CA TRP A 234 12.97 -3.31 -15.02
C TRP A 234 14.25 -2.47 -14.95
N VAL A 235 14.07 -1.16 -15.03
CA VAL A 235 15.16 -0.20 -15.13
C VAL A 235 15.06 0.86 -14.02
N PRO A 236 16.13 1.62 -13.71
CA PRO A 236 16.05 2.73 -12.77
C PRO A 236 15.01 3.76 -13.23
N PRO A 237 14.11 4.23 -12.34
CA PRO A 237 13.04 5.16 -12.70
C PRO A 237 13.53 6.45 -13.37
N GLU A 238 14.71 6.94 -12.96
CA GLU A 238 15.31 8.16 -13.49
C GLU A 238 15.74 8.05 -14.96
N LEU A 239 16.03 6.83 -15.40
CA LEU A 239 16.50 6.52 -16.75
C LEU A 239 15.40 5.94 -17.66
N ALA A 240 14.21 5.72 -17.13
CA ALA A 240 13.15 4.99 -17.83
C ALA A 240 12.75 5.64 -19.17
N GLU A 241 12.61 6.97 -19.21
CA GLU A 241 12.23 7.68 -20.43
C GLU A 241 13.33 7.63 -21.50
N ASP A 242 14.58 7.89 -21.11
CA ASP A 242 15.71 7.86 -22.02
C ASP A 242 15.96 6.44 -22.56
N LEU A 243 15.86 5.44 -21.69
CA LEU A 243 16.00 4.03 -22.08
C LEU A 243 14.86 3.57 -22.98
N THR A 244 13.63 4.01 -22.74
CA THR A 244 12.49 3.72 -23.62
C THR A 244 12.80 4.10 -25.07
N LEU A 245 13.25 5.34 -25.29
CA LEU A 245 13.57 5.84 -26.62
C LEU A 245 14.79 5.17 -27.23
N ALA A 246 15.81 4.90 -26.42
CA ALA A 246 17.04 4.29 -26.89
C ALA A 246 16.85 2.81 -27.28
N VAL A 247 16.22 2.03 -26.42
CA VAL A 247 15.91 0.62 -26.66
C VAL A 247 14.96 0.45 -27.84
N GLN A 248 13.91 1.28 -27.92
CA GLN A 248 12.99 1.25 -29.07
C GLN A 248 13.74 1.46 -30.39
N ARG A 249 14.64 2.44 -30.44
CA ARG A 249 15.45 2.73 -31.64
C ARG A 249 16.39 1.58 -31.98
N ASP A 250 17.05 0.99 -30.99
CA ASP A 250 18.01 -0.10 -31.21
C ASP A 250 17.30 -1.37 -31.70
N VAL A 251 16.19 -1.75 -31.08
CA VAL A 251 15.40 -2.91 -31.52
C VAL A 251 14.81 -2.66 -32.91
N GLN A 252 14.26 -1.47 -33.18
CA GLN A 252 13.75 -1.10 -34.51
C GLN A 252 14.86 -1.18 -35.57
N SER A 253 16.07 -0.75 -35.23
CA SER A 253 17.23 -0.83 -36.13
C SER A 253 17.65 -2.28 -36.40
N ALA A 254 17.61 -3.15 -35.41
CA ALA A 254 17.95 -4.56 -35.52
C ALA A 254 16.92 -5.33 -36.34
N LEU A 255 15.63 -5.03 -36.18
CA LEU A 255 14.53 -5.70 -36.93
C LEU A 255 14.38 -5.15 -38.35
N GLY A 256 14.91 -3.97 -38.66
CA GLY A 256 14.82 -3.35 -39.97
C GLY A 256 13.51 -2.61 -40.26
N SER A 257 13.36 -2.10 -41.49
CA SER A 257 12.24 -1.27 -41.90
C SER A 257 10.89 -2.01 -42.07
N GLY A 258 10.91 -3.34 -42.03
CA GLY A 258 9.72 -4.21 -42.15
C GLY A 258 9.04 -4.51 -40.82
N ALA A 259 9.53 -3.99 -39.70
CA ALA A 259 9.01 -4.24 -38.36
C ALA A 259 8.73 -2.96 -37.62
N THR A 260 7.93 -3.03 -36.58
CA THR A 260 7.64 -1.95 -35.65
C THR A 260 7.91 -2.43 -34.22
N ALA A 261 8.74 -1.68 -33.49
CA ALA A 261 8.98 -1.90 -32.06
C ALA A 261 8.31 -0.81 -31.25
N GLN A 262 7.57 -1.18 -30.22
CA GLN A 262 6.91 -0.27 -29.31
C GLN A 262 7.28 -0.64 -27.89
N ILE A 263 7.64 0.36 -27.09
CA ILE A 263 7.90 0.17 -25.66
C ILE A 263 6.86 0.97 -24.90
N ASN A 264 6.18 0.28 -24.00
CA ASN A 264 5.18 0.88 -23.12
C ASN A 264 5.64 0.71 -21.67
N ARG A 265 5.49 1.77 -20.90
CA ARG A 265 5.62 1.73 -19.45
C ARG A 265 4.25 1.41 -18.87
N GLN A 266 4.12 0.27 -18.18
CA GLN A 266 2.84 -0.25 -17.68
C GLN A 266 2.71 -0.16 -16.15
N ASP A 267 3.76 0.25 -15.46
CA ASP A 267 3.76 0.37 -14.01
C ASP A 267 2.84 1.52 -13.53
N TYR A 268 2.34 1.38 -12.31
CA TYR A 268 1.44 2.38 -11.71
C TYR A 268 2.07 3.80 -11.61
N ALA A 269 3.41 3.89 -11.54
CA ALA A 269 4.13 5.16 -11.50
C ALA A 269 4.25 5.87 -12.86
N SER A 270 3.77 5.24 -13.96
CA SER A 270 3.73 5.86 -15.30
C SER A 270 2.70 7.00 -15.41
N PHE A 271 1.69 6.98 -14.55
CA PHE A 271 0.68 8.03 -14.53
C PHE A 271 1.24 9.28 -13.83
N ASN A 272 1.27 10.40 -14.55
CA ASN A 272 1.65 11.70 -13.99
C ASN A 272 0.60 12.13 -12.95
N GLY A 273 0.84 11.81 -11.68
CA GLY A 273 -0.01 12.16 -10.55
C GLY A 273 -0.15 11.02 -9.55
N ASP A 274 -0.52 11.37 -8.34
CA ASP A 274 -0.86 10.39 -7.30
C ASP A 274 -2.26 9.81 -7.59
N PRO A 275 -2.39 8.54 -8.03
CA PRO A 275 -3.70 7.94 -8.35
C PRO A 275 -4.61 7.87 -7.11
N TYR A 276 -4.04 7.97 -5.92
CA TYR A 276 -4.76 7.96 -4.64
C TYR A 276 -5.12 9.36 -4.12
N LEU A 277 -4.72 10.42 -4.84
CA LEU A 277 -5.02 11.79 -4.43
C LEU A 277 -6.52 12.05 -4.18
N PRO A 278 -7.46 11.59 -5.03
CA PRO A 278 -8.89 11.77 -4.76
C PRO A 278 -9.35 11.07 -3.48
N LEU A 279 -8.84 9.86 -3.21
CA LEU A 279 -9.13 9.11 -1.99
C LEU A 279 -8.56 9.83 -0.76
N LYS A 280 -7.31 10.27 -0.81
CA LYS A 280 -6.66 11.04 0.26
C LYS A 280 -7.40 12.34 0.57
N LEU A 281 -7.89 13.05 -0.45
CA LEU A 281 -8.67 14.28 -0.28
C LEU A 281 -10.05 13.99 0.33
N MET A 282 -10.74 12.94 -0.10
CA MET A 282 -12.04 12.55 0.45
C MET A 282 -11.92 12.16 1.92
N VAL A 283 -10.93 11.32 2.24
CA VAL A 283 -10.63 10.87 3.61
C VAL A 283 -10.22 12.05 4.49
N GLY A 284 -9.34 12.92 4.00
CA GLY A 284 -8.93 14.14 4.70
C GLY A 284 -10.10 15.10 4.96
N GLY A 285 -11.02 15.21 4.01
CA GLY A 285 -12.23 16.02 4.14
C GLY A 285 -13.18 15.51 5.23
N VAL A 286 -13.47 14.20 5.24
CA VAL A 286 -14.30 13.57 6.28
C VAL A 286 -13.64 13.72 7.65
N ALA A 287 -12.35 13.46 7.73
CA ALA A 287 -11.58 13.60 8.96
C ALA A 287 -11.57 15.05 9.47
N GLY A 288 -11.43 16.02 8.58
CA GLY A 288 -11.54 17.45 8.92
C GLY A 288 -12.91 17.82 9.51
N LEU A 289 -14.00 17.30 8.94
CA LEU A 289 -15.34 17.50 9.47
C LEU A 289 -15.52 16.91 10.89
N VAL A 290 -15.01 15.70 11.11
CA VAL A 290 -15.07 15.05 12.43
C VAL A 290 -14.29 15.87 13.49
N LEU A 291 -13.11 16.39 13.11
CA LEU A 291 -12.32 17.27 13.97
C LEU A 291 -13.04 18.58 14.27
N LEU A 292 -13.68 19.21 13.28
CA LEU A 292 -14.47 20.43 13.49
C LEU A 292 -15.60 20.20 14.49
N LEU A 293 -16.32 19.09 14.38
CA LEU A 293 -17.37 18.73 15.33
C LEU A 293 -16.80 18.52 16.75
N GLY A 294 -15.67 17.86 16.88
CA GLY A 294 -14.94 17.69 18.13
C GLY A 294 -14.50 19.04 18.74
N ALA A 295 -13.96 19.94 17.92
CA ALA A 295 -13.55 21.29 18.35
C ALA A 295 -14.74 22.12 18.86
N LEU A 296 -15.88 22.10 18.16
CA LEU A 296 -17.09 22.80 18.58
C LEU A 296 -17.62 22.27 19.93
N GLY A 297 -17.57 20.95 20.13
CA GLY A 297 -17.92 20.32 21.41
C GLY A 297 -17.02 20.82 22.55
N LEU A 298 -15.70 20.87 22.32
CA LEU A 298 -14.73 21.39 23.28
C LEU A 298 -14.96 22.87 23.61
N VAL A 299 -15.14 23.73 22.61
CA VAL A 299 -15.41 25.16 22.82
C VAL A 299 -16.65 25.36 23.69
N ASN A 300 -17.73 24.64 23.41
CA ASN A 300 -18.96 24.73 24.17
C ASN A 300 -18.75 24.36 25.65
N ILE A 301 -18.07 23.26 25.92
CA ILE A 301 -17.80 22.80 27.28
C ILE A 301 -16.85 23.77 27.99
N ALA A 302 -15.79 24.23 27.33
CA ALA A 302 -14.82 25.15 27.89
C ALA A 302 -15.46 26.51 28.26
N LEU A 303 -16.40 27.00 27.44
CA LEU A 303 -17.17 28.22 27.76
C LEU A 303 -18.08 28.06 28.99
N VAL A 304 -18.74 26.89 29.12
CA VAL A 304 -19.56 26.60 30.31
C VAL A 304 -18.70 26.50 31.55
N THR A 305 -17.57 25.82 31.47
CA THR A 305 -16.62 25.68 32.59
C THR A 305 -16.03 27.04 33.01
N LEU A 306 -15.69 27.87 32.01
CA LEU A 306 -15.19 29.21 32.26
C LEU A 306 -16.21 30.07 33.07
N LYS A 307 -17.50 30.05 32.68
CA LYS A 307 -18.56 30.77 33.42
C LYS A 307 -18.62 30.35 34.90
N GLN A 308 -18.40 29.08 35.20
CA GLN A 308 -18.37 28.58 36.57
C GLN A 308 -17.14 29.03 37.36
N ARG A 309 -16.01 29.33 36.67
CA ARG A 309 -14.72 29.74 37.28
C ARG A 309 -14.47 31.25 37.23
N ILE A 310 -15.43 32.06 36.79
CA ILE A 310 -15.28 33.53 36.69
C ILE A 310 -14.81 34.13 38.02
N ARG A 311 -15.35 33.67 39.15
CA ARG A 311 -15.01 34.14 40.48
C ARG A 311 -13.55 33.82 40.85
N GLU A 312 -13.07 32.64 40.53
CA GLU A 312 -11.68 32.22 40.78
C GLU A 312 -10.69 33.04 39.94
N ILE A 313 -10.99 33.27 38.67
CA ILE A 313 -10.21 34.12 37.77
C ILE A 313 -10.17 35.56 38.28
N GLY A 314 -11.30 36.08 38.77
CA GLY A 314 -11.39 37.40 39.39
C GLY A 314 -10.49 37.54 40.62
N ILE A 315 -10.50 36.54 41.50
CA ILE A 315 -9.65 36.49 42.68
C ILE A 315 -8.17 36.46 42.30
N ARG A 316 -7.77 35.59 41.36
CA ARG A 316 -6.37 35.51 40.87
C ARG A 316 -5.90 36.86 40.27
N ARG A 317 -6.76 37.57 39.58
CA ARG A 317 -6.47 38.90 38.99
C ARG A 317 -6.38 40.01 40.06
N SER A 318 -7.19 39.97 41.13
CA SER A 318 -7.10 40.91 42.25
C SER A 318 -5.78 40.76 43.03
N PHE A 319 -5.19 39.55 43.04
CA PHE A 319 -3.86 39.29 43.61
C PHE A 319 -2.71 39.58 42.64
N GLY A 320 -2.97 40.24 41.49
CA GLY A 320 -1.92 40.75 40.59
C GLY A 320 -1.55 39.82 39.45
N ALA A 321 -2.35 38.80 39.15
CA ALA A 321 -2.14 37.97 37.95
C ALA A 321 -2.37 38.79 36.67
N THR A 322 -1.39 38.80 35.76
CA THR A 322 -1.50 39.50 34.47
C THR A 322 -2.50 38.80 33.55
N ALA A 323 -3.17 39.56 32.68
CA ALA A 323 -4.11 39.06 31.69
C ALA A 323 -3.48 37.97 30.78
N GLY A 324 -2.21 38.14 30.41
CA GLY A 324 -1.47 37.15 29.62
C GLY A 324 -1.25 35.83 30.35
N ARG A 325 -1.03 35.86 31.67
CA ARG A 325 -0.86 34.64 32.48
C ARG A 325 -2.16 33.85 32.59
N VAL A 326 -3.31 34.54 32.75
CA VAL A 326 -4.63 33.88 32.74
C VAL A 326 -4.95 33.30 31.37
N PHE A 327 -4.67 34.05 30.28
CA PHE A 327 -4.84 33.58 28.91
C PHE A 327 -4.07 32.28 28.64
N PHE A 328 -2.77 32.30 28.98
CA PHE A 328 -1.90 31.13 28.78
C PHE A 328 -2.33 29.93 29.62
N ALA A 329 -2.75 30.14 30.88
CA ALA A 329 -3.20 29.05 31.73
C ALA A 329 -4.44 28.35 31.14
N VAL A 330 -5.46 29.13 30.75
CA VAL A 330 -6.70 28.57 30.16
C VAL A 330 -6.42 27.89 28.81
N MET A 331 -5.56 28.47 27.95
CA MET A 331 -5.19 27.88 26.68
C MET A 331 -4.42 26.58 26.88
N MET A 332 -3.43 26.56 27.79
CA MET A 332 -2.62 25.36 28.03
C MET A 332 -3.43 24.23 28.68
N GLU A 333 -4.43 24.55 29.51
CA GLU A 333 -5.37 23.55 30.03
C GLU A 333 -6.07 22.81 28.91
N SER A 334 -6.57 23.51 27.88
CA SER A 334 -7.22 22.92 26.71
C SER A 334 -6.25 22.11 25.89
N VAL A 335 -5.05 22.61 25.62
CA VAL A 335 -4.02 21.90 24.82
C VAL A 335 -3.58 20.62 25.51
N VAL A 336 -3.27 20.66 26.82
CA VAL A 336 -2.85 19.47 27.57
C VAL A 336 -3.95 18.40 27.54
N ALA A 337 -5.18 18.83 27.79
CA ALA A 337 -6.34 17.93 27.78
C ALA A 337 -6.52 17.25 26.42
N THR A 338 -6.43 18.00 25.32
CA THR A 338 -6.59 17.46 23.97
C THR A 338 -5.42 16.59 23.53
N VAL A 339 -4.18 16.91 23.95
CA VAL A 339 -3.01 16.07 23.68
C VAL A 339 -3.14 14.72 24.40
N VAL A 340 -3.57 14.70 25.67
CA VAL A 340 -3.83 13.44 26.39
C VAL A 340 -4.93 12.63 25.71
N ALA A 341 -6.04 13.28 25.32
CA ALA A 341 -7.11 12.63 24.57
C ALA A 341 -6.62 12.13 23.20
N GLY A 342 -5.78 12.91 22.52
CA GLY A 342 -5.16 12.54 21.27
C GLY A 342 -4.27 11.29 21.39
N ILE A 343 -3.45 11.21 22.42
CA ILE A 343 -2.62 10.01 22.67
C ILE A 343 -3.51 8.77 22.87
N VAL A 344 -4.59 8.89 23.65
CA VAL A 344 -5.55 7.78 23.83
C VAL A 344 -6.22 7.43 22.51
N GLY A 345 -6.62 8.42 21.71
CA GLY A 345 -7.20 8.22 20.38
C GLY A 345 -6.24 7.52 19.41
N VAL A 346 -4.97 7.93 19.39
CA VAL A 346 -3.93 7.28 18.56
C VAL A 346 -3.70 5.84 18.99
N ILE A 347 -3.60 5.57 20.30
CA ILE A 347 -3.44 4.19 20.79
C ILE A 347 -4.63 3.33 20.38
N ALA A 348 -5.86 3.83 20.53
CA ALA A 348 -7.06 3.13 20.09
C ALA A 348 -7.04 2.86 18.57
N ALA A 349 -6.64 3.85 17.76
CA ALA A 349 -6.52 3.69 16.31
C ALA A 349 -5.50 2.60 15.92
N VAL A 350 -4.33 2.59 16.58
CA VAL A 350 -3.31 1.55 16.34
C VAL A 350 -3.86 0.16 16.66
N LEU A 351 -4.59 0.03 17.77
CA LEU A 351 -5.20 -1.25 18.15
C LEU A 351 -6.30 -1.70 17.17
N ILE A 352 -7.05 -0.75 16.62
CA ILE A 352 -8.08 -1.04 15.61
C ILE A 352 -7.41 -1.49 14.30
N VAL A 353 -6.43 -0.74 13.81
CA VAL A 353 -5.77 -1.03 12.52
C VAL A 353 -4.98 -2.34 12.57
N LYS A 354 -4.36 -2.65 13.72
CA LYS A 354 -3.62 -3.93 13.93
C LYS A 354 -4.51 -5.09 14.37
N ASN A 355 -5.82 -4.97 14.26
CA ASN A 355 -6.72 -6.06 14.61
C ASN A 355 -6.66 -7.12 13.49
N PRO A 356 -6.31 -8.39 13.77
CA PRO A 356 -6.22 -9.45 12.77
C PRO A 356 -7.51 -9.65 11.96
N LEU A 357 -8.68 -9.42 12.54
CA LEU A 357 -9.95 -9.48 11.80
C LEU A 357 -10.08 -8.41 10.71
N LEU A 358 -9.48 -7.22 10.93
CA LEU A 358 -9.45 -6.16 9.92
C LEU A 358 -8.37 -6.42 8.89
N GLU A 359 -7.23 -6.98 9.29
CA GLU A 359 -6.17 -7.41 8.40
C GLU A 359 -6.69 -8.43 7.38
N ASP A 360 -7.42 -9.45 7.83
CA ASP A 360 -8.03 -10.45 6.96
C ASP A 360 -9.10 -9.85 6.04
N LEU A 361 -9.91 -8.91 6.54
CA LEU A 361 -10.97 -8.26 5.77
C LEU A 361 -10.41 -7.34 4.68
N ILE A 362 -9.34 -6.62 4.95
CA ILE A 362 -8.71 -5.67 4.01
C ILE A 362 -7.77 -6.39 3.06
N GLY A 363 -7.00 -7.34 3.59
CA GLY A 363 -6.00 -8.08 2.86
C GLY A 363 -6.58 -9.08 1.87
N GLN A 364 -7.79 -9.55 2.07
CA GLN A 364 -8.46 -10.58 1.24
C GLN A 364 -7.52 -11.76 0.90
N GLY A 365 -6.58 -12.08 1.79
CA GLY A 365 -5.55 -13.11 1.57
C GLY A 365 -4.44 -12.72 0.56
N GLN A 366 -4.42 -11.48 0.08
CA GLN A 366 -3.46 -11.04 -0.94
C GLN A 366 -2.27 -10.24 -0.38
N ILE A 367 -2.40 -9.70 0.82
CA ILE A 367 -1.31 -8.97 1.49
C ILE A 367 -0.56 -9.95 2.36
N THR A 368 0.67 -10.26 1.99
CA THR A 368 1.51 -11.20 2.74
C THR A 368 2.32 -10.49 3.82
N ASP A 369 2.68 -9.22 3.57
CA ASP A 369 3.40 -8.38 4.51
C ASP A 369 2.56 -7.16 4.85
N PHE A 370 1.79 -7.23 5.96
CA PHE A 370 1.11 -6.04 6.45
C PHE A 370 2.13 -4.97 6.84
N PRO A 371 2.03 -3.77 6.25
CA PRO A 371 2.94 -2.70 6.57
C PRO A 371 2.83 -2.33 8.05
N PRO A 372 3.94 -1.94 8.69
CA PRO A 372 3.88 -1.39 10.02
C PRO A 372 2.96 -0.17 9.99
N PHE A 373 2.22 0.04 11.11
CA PHE A 373 1.35 1.21 11.22
C PHE A 373 2.13 2.50 10.89
N PRO A 374 1.65 3.34 9.95
CA PRO A 374 2.39 4.52 9.52
C PRO A 374 2.53 5.52 10.68
N VAL A 375 3.78 5.78 11.09
CA VAL A 375 4.10 6.76 12.15
C VAL A 375 3.55 8.13 11.80
N GLU A 376 3.49 8.46 10.53
CA GLU A 376 2.94 9.70 9.99
C GLU A 376 1.47 9.90 10.38
N ALA A 377 0.65 8.84 10.36
CA ALA A 377 -0.75 8.91 10.80
C ALA A 377 -0.86 9.21 12.30
N ALA A 378 0.01 8.63 13.13
CA ALA A 378 0.05 8.92 14.56
C ALA A 378 0.48 10.36 14.85
N VAL A 379 1.53 10.84 14.18
CA VAL A 379 2.01 12.21 14.28
C VAL A 379 0.93 13.19 13.81
N LEU A 380 0.28 12.92 12.69
CA LEU A 380 -0.81 13.74 12.16
C LEU A 380 -1.95 13.84 13.18
N GLY A 381 -2.38 12.72 13.77
CA GLY A 381 -3.41 12.68 14.80
C GLY A 381 -3.06 13.54 16.02
N LEU A 382 -1.80 13.47 16.48
CA LEU A 382 -1.32 14.24 17.62
C LEU A 382 -1.19 15.74 17.30
N VAL A 383 -0.73 16.10 16.11
CA VAL A 383 -0.68 17.49 15.62
C VAL A 383 -2.09 18.05 15.52
N CYS A 384 -3.03 17.31 14.94
CA CYS A 384 -4.43 17.70 14.86
C CYS A 384 -5.05 17.92 16.27
N ALA A 385 -4.80 17.02 17.21
CA ALA A 385 -5.25 17.18 18.60
C ALA A 385 -4.71 18.47 19.24
N THR A 386 -3.43 18.76 19.01
CA THR A 386 -2.76 19.96 19.54
C THR A 386 -3.35 21.23 18.93
N VAL A 387 -3.53 21.26 17.60
CA VAL A 387 -4.11 22.42 16.88
C VAL A 387 -5.56 22.64 17.32
N VAL A 388 -6.35 21.59 17.39
CA VAL A 388 -7.74 21.67 17.86
C VAL A 388 -7.81 22.17 19.30
N GLY A 389 -6.94 21.68 20.17
CA GLY A 389 -6.83 22.15 21.55
C GLY A 389 -6.48 23.63 21.66
N ALA A 390 -5.53 24.09 20.86
CA ALA A 390 -5.15 25.50 20.81
C ALA A 390 -6.29 26.37 20.29
N LEU A 391 -6.96 25.99 19.20
CA LEU A 391 -8.09 26.72 18.63
C LEU A 391 -9.32 26.73 19.56
N ALA A 392 -9.65 25.58 20.14
CA ALA A 392 -10.77 25.44 21.08
C ALA A 392 -10.52 26.19 22.38
N GLY A 393 -9.26 26.22 22.86
CA GLY A 393 -8.85 26.96 24.04
C GLY A 393 -8.75 28.48 23.83
N LEU A 394 -8.57 28.94 22.58
CA LEU A 394 -8.42 30.35 22.25
C LEU A 394 -9.66 31.19 22.62
N VAL A 395 -10.85 30.68 22.27
CA VAL A 395 -12.12 31.40 22.52
C VAL A 395 -12.38 31.58 24.01
N PRO A 396 -12.33 30.52 24.85
CA PRO A 396 -12.47 30.69 26.32
C PRO A 396 -11.38 31.57 26.93
N ALA A 397 -10.13 31.42 26.44
CA ALA A 397 -9.01 32.24 26.94
C ALA A 397 -9.21 33.75 26.68
N LEU A 398 -9.71 34.10 25.49
CA LEU A 398 -10.05 35.49 25.15
C LEU A 398 -11.22 36.03 26.00
N VAL A 399 -12.22 35.19 26.29
CA VAL A 399 -13.34 35.56 27.18
C VAL A 399 -12.84 35.75 28.62
N ALA A 400 -11.97 34.86 29.11
CA ALA A 400 -11.40 34.95 30.45
C ALA A 400 -10.65 36.26 30.70
N VAL A 401 -9.92 36.76 29.72
CA VAL A 401 -9.18 38.02 29.79
C VAL A 401 -10.10 39.24 29.86
N ARG A 402 -11.27 39.20 29.28
CA ARG A 402 -12.25 40.30 29.24
C ARG A 402 -13.08 40.43 30.53
N VAL A 403 -13.03 39.46 31.44
CA VAL A 403 -13.76 39.51 32.72
C VAL A 403 -13.21 40.62 33.58
N LYS A 404 -14.09 41.57 33.97
CA LYS A 404 -13.71 42.65 34.91
C LYS A 404 -13.68 42.12 36.33
N VAL A 405 -12.66 42.51 37.12
CA VAL A 405 -12.48 42.06 38.53
C VAL A 405 -13.70 42.42 39.36
N ILE A 406 -14.33 43.58 39.12
CA ILE A 406 -15.51 44.05 39.85
C ILE A 406 -16.73 43.14 39.59
N ASP A 407 -16.94 42.66 38.37
CA ASP A 407 -18.07 41.81 38.03
C ASP A 407 -17.90 40.38 38.62
N ALA A 408 -16.66 39.94 38.82
CA ALA A 408 -16.35 38.63 39.39
C ALA A 408 -16.57 38.55 40.94
N ILE A 409 -16.58 39.66 41.62
CA ILE A 409 -16.79 39.72 43.09
C ILE A 409 -18.28 39.96 43.44
N ARG A 410 -19.08 40.42 42.48
CA ARG A 410 -20.49 40.79 42.68
C ARG A 410 -21.46 39.63 42.50
N PHE A 411 -20.99 38.51 41.94
CA PHE A 411 -21.66 37.22 41.81
C PHE A 411 -21.01 36.21 42.78
#